data_3d84bd2defc9e90679f36cbe91b144c0
#
_entry.id   3d84bd2defc9e90679f36cbe91b144c0
#
_cell.length_a   1.000
_cell.length_b   1.000
_cell.length_c   1.000
_cell.angle_alpha   90.00
_cell.angle_beta   90.00
_cell.angle_gamma   90.00
#
_symmetry.space_group_name_H-M   'P 1'
#
loop_
_entity.id
_entity.type
_entity.pdbx_description
1 polymer ?
#
loop_
_entity_poly.entity_id
_entity_poly.type
_entity_poly.pdbx_seq_one_letter_code
_entity_poly.pdbx_strand_id
1 'polypeptide(L)'
;RGSSRLCKNLRESVDLLDWNAYADGYAALEKAFEKYALQSSREDMLKQLEPVAPDWANAIRHRTGIHAECTLPNSVEDAWKWKQLQGIIEEITSMPFRDLQAKSLMLSARYRETTALYAEKCAWYHLLRRTEANIDMNQALQGWKLTVKRIGKGTGKTAPKLKAEARKLMSKCQTAVPAWIMPINKALESLNPKVNRFDIVIIDEASQSDISSLAILYMGRKLIIVGDDKQVSPMAVGVDVAKMDSLEQMYLRGKIPNAQLYNAKTSIYDIAATTFKPLMLHEHFRCVPEIIGFSNMLSYDYQIKPLREASSSNLLPAVINYRVDAGQRDGKNKVNQPEAKAIVALMRACMEQPEYEGKSFGVISLLGDEQYQLIQKEIDASISPKEIMQRNILCGNSANFQGDERDVIFLSLVDSKDIDNPGPLHLQNYGVDDSTRKRYNVAVSRARDQLWVVHSLDAANDLKPGDIRKKLLDYAANPHALEIAHEKISAASESPFEKAVATALSDRGYHLVQQWEVGAYRLDMVAVCGGKTG
;
A
#
# COMPACT_ATOMS: atom_id res chain seq x y z
N ARG A 1 -34.24 60.04 39.99
CA ARG A 1 -33.63 61.34 39.62
C ARG A 1 -33.07 61.99 40.89
N GLY A 2 -32.17 61.34 41.62
CA GLY A 2 -31.44 61.89 42.75
C GLY A 2 -30.27 62.71 42.24
N SER A 3 -30.22 63.97 42.52
CA SER A 3 -29.05 64.80 42.29
C SER A 3 -27.87 64.16 43.05
N SER A 4 -26.77 63.86 42.32
CA SER A 4 -25.54 63.31 42.88
C SER A 4 -25.09 64.19 44.05
N ARG A 5 -24.50 63.65 45.11
CA ARG A 5 -23.95 64.36 46.24
C ARG A 5 -22.99 65.46 45.79
N LEU A 6 -22.25 65.26 44.73
CA LEU A 6 -21.37 66.26 44.12
C LEU A 6 -22.16 67.44 43.54
N CYS A 7 -23.29 67.20 42.88
CA CYS A 7 -24.16 68.32 42.39
C CYS A 7 -24.82 69.08 43.51
N LYS A 8 -25.14 68.44 44.64
CA LYS A 8 -25.67 69.14 45.83
C LYS A 8 -24.61 70.03 46.46
N ASN A 9 -23.40 69.51 46.68
CA ASN A 9 -22.28 70.25 47.21
C ASN A 9 -21.93 71.44 46.32
N LEU A 10 -21.92 71.29 45.01
CA LEU A 10 -21.73 72.44 44.09
C LEU A 10 -22.79 73.49 44.20
N ARG A 11 -24.04 73.14 44.43
CA ARG A 11 -25.12 74.08 44.60
C ARG A 11 -24.98 74.80 45.91
N GLU A 12 -24.67 74.14 47.02
CA GLU A 12 -24.41 74.68 48.31
C GLU A 12 -23.24 75.71 48.29
N SER A 13 -22.14 75.38 47.57
CA SER A 13 -20.98 76.26 47.40
C SER A 13 -21.36 77.59 46.67
N VAL A 14 -22.26 77.49 45.68
CA VAL A 14 -22.78 78.67 44.97
C VAL A 14 -23.65 79.53 45.92
N ASP A 15 -24.54 78.88 46.70
CA ASP A 15 -25.41 79.52 47.62
C ASP A 15 -24.63 80.23 48.77
N LEU A 16 -23.48 79.68 49.18
CA LEU A 16 -22.57 80.19 50.18
C LEU A 16 -21.49 81.15 49.64
N LEU A 17 -21.44 81.38 48.32
CA LEU A 17 -20.42 82.17 47.62
C LEU A 17 -18.97 81.71 47.89
N ASP A 18 -18.79 80.40 48.17
CA ASP A 18 -17.48 79.78 48.37
C ASP A 18 -16.93 79.29 47.06
N TRP A 19 -16.11 80.08 46.40
CA TRP A 19 -15.54 79.81 45.08
C TRP A 19 -14.48 78.76 45.13
N ASN A 20 -13.78 78.52 46.22
CA ASN A 20 -12.82 77.45 46.37
C ASN A 20 -13.54 76.09 46.47
N ALA A 21 -14.58 76.01 47.30
CA ALA A 21 -15.40 74.78 47.39
C ALA A 21 -16.12 74.47 46.06
N TYR A 22 -16.52 75.50 45.31
CA TYR A 22 -17.08 75.33 43.96
C TYR A 22 -16.05 74.76 42.97
N ALA A 23 -14.83 75.30 42.92
CA ALA A 23 -13.79 74.90 42.05
C ALA A 23 -13.41 73.44 42.34
N ASP A 24 -13.24 73.04 43.58
CA ASP A 24 -12.95 71.69 44.02
C ASP A 24 -14.10 70.70 43.67
N GLY A 25 -15.34 71.14 43.90
CA GLY A 25 -16.54 70.41 43.58
C GLY A 25 -16.70 70.16 42.06
N TYR A 26 -16.39 71.21 41.28
CA TYR A 26 -16.41 71.11 39.82
C TYR A 26 -15.34 70.13 39.28
N ALA A 27 -14.12 70.27 39.77
CA ALA A 27 -13.04 69.34 39.41
C ALA A 27 -13.37 67.89 39.81
N ALA A 28 -14.01 67.71 40.98
CA ALA A 28 -14.46 66.35 41.38
C ALA A 28 -15.58 65.79 40.48
N LEU A 29 -16.49 66.68 40.01
CA LEU A 29 -17.55 66.30 39.06
C LEU A 29 -16.97 65.92 37.69
N GLU A 30 -16.04 66.72 37.21
CA GLU A 30 -15.34 66.41 35.91
C GLU A 30 -14.64 65.03 35.94
N LYS A 31 -13.87 64.76 37.01
CA LYS A 31 -13.28 63.46 37.25
C LYS A 31 -14.31 62.31 37.34
N ALA A 32 -15.49 62.60 37.90
CA ALA A 32 -16.57 61.64 38.00
C ALA A 32 -17.16 61.32 36.61
N PHE A 33 -17.32 62.34 35.75
CA PHE A 33 -17.75 62.16 34.37
C PHE A 33 -16.73 61.35 33.53
N GLU A 34 -15.43 61.63 33.65
CA GLU A 34 -14.38 60.91 33.01
C GLU A 34 -14.43 59.40 33.42
N LYS A 35 -14.54 59.15 34.74
CA LYS A 35 -14.67 57.79 35.26
C LYS A 35 -15.92 57.07 34.73
N TYR A 36 -17.04 57.77 34.64
CA TYR A 36 -18.28 57.21 34.10
C TYR A 36 -18.15 56.88 32.62
N ALA A 37 -17.52 57.75 31.83
CA ALA A 37 -17.27 57.50 30.42
C ALA A 37 -16.39 56.28 30.22
N LEU A 38 -15.33 56.16 31.03
CA LEU A 38 -14.45 54.95 30.98
C LEU A 38 -15.20 53.68 31.40
N GLN A 39 -16.05 53.75 32.41
CA GLN A 39 -16.87 52.63 32.85
C GLN A 39 -17.88 52.21 31.78
N SER A 40 -18.54 53.19 31.13
CA SER A 40 -19.48 52.92 30.03
C SER A 40 -18.76 52.23 28.85
N SER A 41 -17.62 52.78 28.45
CA SER A 41 -16.79 52.18 27.39
C SER A 41 -16.35 50.76 27.73
N ARG A 42 -15.93 50.53 28.99
CA ARG A 42 -15.57 49.18 29.48
C ARG A 42 -16.74 48.19 29.36
N GLU A 43 -17.95 48.60 29.81
CA GLU A 43 -19.14 47.74 29.73
C GLU A 43 -19.53 47.44 28.27
N ASP A 44 -19.39 48.40 27.36
CA ASP A 44 -19.69 48.19 25.94
C ASP A 44 -18.68 47.24 25.28
N MET A 45 -17.39 47.32 25.65
CA MET A 45 -16.37 46.33 25.22
C MET A 45 -16.66 44.92 25.78
N LEU A 46 -17.06 44.84 27.06
CA LEU A 46 -17.42 43.56 27.68
C LEU A 46 -18.64 42.92 27.03
N LYS A 47 -19.65 43.70 26.61
CA LYS A 47 -20.80 43.20 25.84
C LYS A 47 -20.40 42.65 24.48
N GLN A 48 -19.38 43.21 23.84
CA GLN A 48 -18.84 42.68 22.60
C GLN A 48 -18.04 41.39 22.81
N LEU A 49 -17.35 41.28 23.95
CA LEU A 49 -16.56 40.08 24.30
C LEU A 49 -17.43 38.90 24.78
N GLU A 50 -18.54 39.20 25.46
CA GLU A 50 -19.40 38.21 26.13
C GLU A 50 -19.93 37.09 25.20
N PRO A 51 -20.33 37.33 23.91
CA PRO A 51 -20.76 36.29 23.01
C PRO A 51 -19.64 35.33 22.59
N VAL A 52 -18.39 35.79 22.60
CA VAL A 52 -17.22 35.03 22.11
C VAL A 52 -16.46 34.35 23.24
N ALA A 53 -16.37 35.02 24.40
CA ALA A 53 -15.63 34.51 25.56
C ALA A 53 -16.36 34.90 26.88
N PRO A 54 -17.50 34.26 27.19
CA PRO A 54 -18.35 34.63 28.32
C PRO A 54 -17.62 34.50 29.66
N ASP A 55 -16.85 33.45 29.88
CA ASP A 55 -16.13 33.25 31.13
C ASP A 55 -15.05 34.31 31.35
N TRP A 56 -14.38 34.72 30.27
CA TRP A 56 -13.39 35.79 30.35
C TRP A 56 -14.00 37.14 30.58
N ALA A 57 -15.08 37.47 29.87
CA ALA A 57 -15.83 38.71 30.10
C ALA A 57 -16.32 38.79 31.56
N ASN A 58 -16.79 37.69 32.11
CA ASN A 58 -17.24 37.57 33.49
C ASN A 58 -16.10 37.77 34.50
N ALA A 59 -14.94 37.13 34.26
CA ALA A 59 -13.74 37.28 35.08
C ALA A 59 -13.25 38.75 35.13
N ILE A 60 -13.24 39.42 33.97
CA ILE A 60 -12.90 40.86 33.89
C ILE A 60 -13.94 41.73 34.63
N ARG A 61 -15.24 41.44 34.46
CA ARG A 61 -16.32 42.20 35.10
C ARG A 61 -16.22 42.11 36.61
N HIS A 62 -15.98 40.92 37.16
CA HIS A 62 -15.93 40.67 38.60
C HIS A 62 -14.52 40.79 39.20
N ARG A 63 -13.51 41.07 38.37
CA ARG A 63 -12.11 41.16 38.79
C ARG A 63 -11.64 39.91 39.53
N THR A 64 -11.83 38.74 38.92
CA THR A 64 -11.41 37.45 39.48
C THR A 64 -10.17 36.91 38.78
N GLY A 65 -9.42 36.06 39.48
CA GLY A 65 -8.19 35.43 38.94
C GLY A 65 -7.12 36.48 38.59
N ILE A 66 -6.52 36.36 37.43
CA ILE A 66 -5.47 37.26 36.91
C ILE A 66 -5.96 38.72 36.73
N HIS A 67 -7.26 38.96 36.73
CA HIS A 67 -7.88 40.27 36.59
C HIS A 67 -8.19 40.93 37.94
N ALA A 68 -7.80 40.32 39.07
CA ALA A 68 -7.97 40.89 40.41
C ALA A 68 -7.11 42.15 40.60
N GLU A 69 -5.95 42.20 39.97
CA GLU A 69 -5.05 43.34 39.92
C GLU A 69 -5.31 44.24 38.70
N CYS A 70 -5.00 45.53 38.79
CA CYS A 70 -5.22 46.48 37.70
C CYS A 70 -4.17 46.44 36.59
N THR A 71 -3.32 45.41 36.54
CA THR A 71 -2.29 45.21 35.52
C THR A 71 -2.78 44.29 34.42
N LEU A 72 -2.50 44.66 33.15
CA LEU A 72 -2.77 43.80 32.01
C LEU A 72 -1.84 42.59 32.05
N PRO A 73 -2.35 41.35 31.89
CA PRO A 73 -1.50 40.18 31.74
C PRO A 73 -0.58 40.34 30.50
N ASN A 74 0.70 39.95 30.62
CA ASN A 74 1.68 40.11 29.54
C ASN A 74 1.44 39.21 28.33
N SER A 75 0.50 38.26 28.42
CA SER A 75 0.29 37.20 27.40
C SER A 75 -1.17 37.08 26.93
N VAL A 76 -1.91 38.20 26.89
CA VAL A 76 -3.35 38.22 26.51
C VAL A 76 -3.55 37.70 25.08
N GLU A 77 -2.68 38.10 24.14
CA GLU A 77 -2.76 37.63 22.75
C GLU A 77 -2.50 36.14 22.63
N ASP A 78 -1.54 35.62 23.38
CA ASP A 78 -1.21 34.18 23.35
C ASP A 78 -2.34 33.35 23.98
N ALA A 79 -2.94 33.85 25.09
CA ALA A 79 -4.09 33.22 25.72
C ALA A 79 -5.30 33.18 24.78
N TRP A 80 -5.51 34.24 24.01
CA TRP A 80 -6.58 34.32 23.01
C TRP A 80 -6.35 33.32 21.86
N LYS A 81 -5.15 33.29 21.29
CA LYS A 81 -4.75 32.33 20.26
C LYS A 81 -4.88 30.92 20.78
N TRP A 82 -4.41 30.65 22.00
CA TRP A 82 -4.53 29.34 22.63
C TRP A 82 -5.99 28.88 22.72
N LYS A 83 -6.89 29.76 23.15
CA LYS A 83 -8.33 29.44 23.26
C LYS A 83 -8.97 29.17 21.90
N GLN A 84 -8.60 29.93 20.87
CA GLN A 84 -9.05 29.66 19.49
C GLN A 84 -8.56 28.29 18.98
N LEU A 85 -7.27 27.98 19.17
CA LEU A 85 -6.69 26.71 18.80
C LEU A 85 -7.30 25.55 19.58
N GLN A 86 -7.55 25.73 20.87
CA GLN A 86 -8.23 24.73 21.69
C GLN A 86 -9.63 24.43 21.14
N GLY A 87 -10.39 25.43 20.74
CA GLY A 87 -11.70 25.24 20.11
C GLY A 87 -11.62 24.43 18.82
N ILE A 88 -10.64 24.71 17.97
CA ILE A 88 -10.40 23.95 16.73
C ILE A 88 -10.02 22.49 17.05
N ILE A 89 -9.14 22.29 18.03
CA ILE A 89 -8.73 20.93 18.46
C ILE A 89 -9.93 20.16 19.02
N GLU A 90 -10.76 20.79 19.85
CA GLU A 90 -11.98 20.19 20.40
C GLU A 90 -12.97 19.82 19.28
N GLU A 91 -13.15 20.69 18.28
CA GLU A 91 -13.97 20.38 17.09
C GLU A 91 -13.41 19.18 16.33
N ILE A 92 -12.11 19.18 16.01
CA ILE A 92 -11.44 18.09 15.29
C ILE A 92 -11.50 16.79 16.09
N THR A 93 -11.21 16.83 17.40
CA THR A 93 -11.23 15.63 18.26
C THR A 93 -12.63 15.10 18.53
N SER A 94 -13.65 15.95 18.45
CA SER A 94 -15.06 15.54 18.56
C SER A 94 -15.58 14.82 17.31
N MET A 95 -14.88 14.96 16.17
CA MET A 95 -15.27 14.28 14.93
C MET A 95 -15.01 12.77 15.05
N PRO A 96 -16.01 11.92 14.76
CA PRO A 96 -15.88 10.47 14.87
C PRO A 96 -15.11 9.90 13.66
N PHE A 97 -13.85 10.30 13.49
CA PHE A 97 -13.02 9.87 12.33
C PHE A 97 -12.95 8.36 12.18
N ARG A 98 -12.80 7.63 13.30
CA ARG A 98 -12.76 6.16 13.27
C ARG A 98 -14.06 5.56 12.75
N ASP A 99 -15.19 6.10 13.19
CA ASP A 99 -16.51 5.63 12.75
C ASP A 99 -16.77 5.98 11.29
N LEU A 100 -16.35 7.18 10.86
CA LEU A 100 -16.44 7.60 9.45
C LEU A 100 -15.55 6.74 8.56
N GLN A 101 -14.32 6.42 9.00
CA GLN A 101 -13.41 5.54 8.27
C GLN A 101 -13.96 4.11 8.20
N ALA A 102 -14.45 3.55 9.31
CA ALA A 102 -15.10 2.24 9.33
C ALA A 102 -16.31 2.19 8.40
N LYS A 103 -17.14 3.23 8.42
CA LYS A 103 -18.30 3.35 7.53
C LYS A 103 -17.89 3.47 6.06
N SER A 104 -16.83 4.22 5.76
CA SER A 104 -16.27 4.33 4.40
C SER A 104 -15.79 2.98 3.89
N LEU A 105 -15.04 2.23 4.71
CA LEU A 105 -14.57 0.87 4.36
C LEU A 105 -15.75 -0.09 4.13
N MET A 106 -16.74 -0.06 5.00
CA MET A 106 -17.95 -0.88 4.86
C MET A 106 -18.72 -0.55 3.58
N LEU A 107 -18.91 0.75 3.28
CA LEU A 107 -19.58 1.19 2.06
C LEU A 107 -18.78 0.81 0.81
N SER A 108 -17.47 0.92 0.83
CA SER A 108 -16.58 0.50 -0.25
C SER A 108 -16.68 -1.00 -0.50
N ALA A 109 -16.70 -1.81 0.57
CA ALA A 109 -16.88 -3.26 0.46
C ALA A 109 -18.25 -3.59 -0.15
N ARG A 110 -19.32 -2.97 0.35
CA ARG A 110 -20.69 -3.15 -0.18
C ARG A 110 -20.84 -2.70 -1.63
N TYR A 111 -20.17 -1.60 -1.99
CA TYR A 111 -20.14 -1.11 -3.38
C TYR A 111 -19.49 -2.14 -4.31
N ARG A 112 -18.34 -2.71 -3.92
CA ARG A 112 -17.66 -3.75 -4.71
C ARG A 112 -18.53 -5.00 -4.87
N GLU A 113 -19.13 -5.48 -3.78
CA GLU A 113 -20.03 -6.65 -3.79
C GLU A 113 -21.25 -6.41 -4.70
N THR A 114 -21.89 -5.25 -4.56
CA THR A 114 -23.06 -4.88 -5.38
C THR A 114 -22.70 -4.76 -6.86
N THR A 115 -21.53 -4.19 -7.15
CA THR A 115 -21.02 -4.06 -8.53
C THR A 115 -20.71 -5.44 -9.14
N ALA A 116 -20.11 -6.35 -8.36
CA ALA A 116 -19.86 -7.72 -8.80
C ALA A 116 -21.17 -8.47 -9.10
N LEU A 117 -22.16 -8.36 -8.20
CA LEU A 117 -23.48 -8.96 -8.39
C LEU A 117 -24.19 -8.36 -9.61
N TYR A 118 -24.11 -7.07 -9.81
CA TYR A 118 -24.68 -6.40 -10.99
C TYR A 118 -24.04 -6.91 -12.28
N ALA A 119 -22.71 -7.00 -12.32
CA ALA A 119 -21.99 -7.54 -13.48
C ALA A 119 -22.38 -8.99 -13.75
N GLU A 120 -22.51 -9.84 -12.71
CA GLU A 120 -23.00 -11.22 -12.82
C GLU A 120 -24.39 -11.26 -13.44
N LYS A 121 -25.34 -10.48 -12.92
CA LYS A 121 -26.72 -10.46 -13.44
C LYS A 121 -26.79 -9.96 -14.88
N CYS A 122 -25.99 -8.96 -15.23
CA CYS A 122 -25.89 -8.50 -16.62
C CYS A 122 -25.35 -9.60 -17.55
N ALA A 123 -24.31 -10.33 -17.13
CA ALA A 123 -23.76 -11.43 -17.89
C ALA A 123 -24.78 -12.55 -18.10
N TRP A 124 -25.52 -12.93 -17.05
CA TRP A 124 -26.62 -13.90 -17.12
C TRP A 124 -27.75 -13.45 -18.03
N TYR A 125 -28.17 -12.21 -17.93
CA TYR A 125 -29.20 -11.64 -18.79
C TYR A 125 -28.81 -11.70 -20.27
N HIS A 126 -27.57 -11.33 -20.60
CA HIS A 126 -27.05 -11.44 -21.96
C HIS A 126 -27.02 -12.88 -22.47
N LEU A 127 -26.57 -13.82 -21.63
CA LEU A 127 -26.53 -15.24 -21.96
C LEU A 127 -27.95 -15.75 -22.28
N LEU A 128 -28.90 -15.51 -21.40
CA LEU A 128 -30.30 -15.96 -21.57
C LEU A 128 -30.90 -15.39 -22.86
N ARG A 129 -30.82 -14.09 -23.06
CA ARG A 129 -31.37 -13.45 -24.28
C ARG A 129 -30.78 -14.01 -25.57
N ARG A 130 -29.47 -14.25 -25.59
CA ARG A 130 -28.79 -14.80 -26.78
C ARG A 130 -29.13 -16.27 -27.02
N THR A 131 -29.23 -17.07 -25.98
CA THR A 131 -29.55 -18.49 -26.09
C THR A 131 -31.03 -18.75 -26.38
N GLU A 132 -31.94 -17.92 -25.88
CA GLU A 132 -33.36 -17.96 -26.20
C GLU A 132 -33.61 -17.58 -27.67
N ALA A 133 -32.90 -16.59 -28.17
CA ALA A 133 -32.99 -16.15 -29.56
C ALA A 133 -32.34 -17.10 -30.57
N ASN A 134 -31.48 -18.04 -30.11
CA ASN A 134 -30.73 -18.95 -30.99
C ASN A 134 -30.59 -20.34 -30.37
N ILE A 135 -31.47 -21.25 -30.78
CA ILE A 135 -31.53 -22.63 -30.30
C ILE A 135 -30.22 -23.39 -30.60
N ASP A 136 -29.63 -23.21 -31.79
CA ASP A 136 -28.37 -23.87 -32.18
C ASP A 136 -27.22 -23.44 -31.26
N MET A 137 -27.17 -22.17 -30.90
CA MET A 137 -26.19 -21.63 -29.95
C MET A 137 -26.36 -22.26 -28.56
N ASN A 138 -27.59 -22.40 -28.07
CA ASN A 138 -27.90 -23.04 -26.79
C ASN A 138 -27.46 -24.50 -26.80
N GLN A 139 -27.83 -25.26 -27.83
CA GLN A 139 -27.43 -26.66 -27.99
C GLN A 139 -25.89 -26.81 -28.06
N ALA A 140 -25.22 -25.92 -28.80
CA ALA A 140 -23.76 -25.91 -28.87
C ALA A 140 -23.11 -25.63 -27.50
N LEU A 141 -23.66 -24.70 -26.71
CA LEU A 141 -23.16 -24.36 -25.38
C LEU A 141 -23.33 -25.54 -24.39
N GLN A 142 -24.49 -26.19 -24.41
CA GLN A 142 -24.74 -27.37 -23.58
C GLN A 142 -23.84 -28.54 -24.00
N GLY A 143 -23.72 -28.77 -25.31
CA GLY A 143 -22.83 -29.79 -25.87
C GLY A 143 -21.37 -29.54 -25.51
N TRP A 144 -20.92 -28.28 -25.60
CA TRP A 144 -19.57 -27.90 -25.18
C TRP A 144 -19.31 -28.19 -23.69
N LYS A 145 -20.24 -27.77 -22.81
CA LYS A 145 -20.15 -28.01 -21.36
C LYS A 145 -20.02 -29.50 -21.04
N LEU A 146 -20.84 -30.32 -21.68
CA LEU A 146 -20.80 -31.77 -21.49
C LEU A 146 -19.49 -32.37 -22.01
N THR A 147 -19.03 -31.94 -23.20
CA THR A 147 -17.80 -32.41 -23.81
C THR A 147 -16.57 -32.08 -22.96
N VAL A 148 -16.48 -30.83 -22.44
CA VAL A 148 -15.41 -30.42 -21.54
C VAL A 148 -15.42 -31.23 -20.23
N LYS A 149 -16.60 -31.52 -19.67
CA LYS A 149 -16.73 -32.38 -18.49
C LYS A 149 -16.21 -33.81 -18.78
N ARG A 150 -16.47 -34.34 -20.00
CA ARG A 150 -16.00 -35.69 -20.41
C ARG A 150 -14.49 -35.74 -20.68
N ILE A 151 -13.85 -34.63 -21.07
CA ILE A 151 -12.39 -34.56 -21.24
C ILE A 151 -11.69 -34.84 -19.90
N GLY A 152 -12.24 -34.40 -18.78
CA GLY A 152 -11.67 -34.58 -17.44
C GLY A 152 -10.24 -34.07 -17.33
N LYS A 153 -9.29 -34.93 -16.89
CA LYS A 153 -7.87 -34.60 -16.79
C LYS A 153 -7.18 -34.44 -18.17
N GLY A 154 -7.83 -34.80 -19.26
CA GLY A 154 -7.31 -34.63 -20.63
C GLY A 154 -6.22 -35.62 -21.06
N THR A 155 -5.98 -36.70 -20.31
CA THR A 155 -4.93 -37.70 -20.55
C THR A 155 -5.44 -39.01 -21.16
N GLY A 156 -6.76 -39.19 -21.29
CA GLY A 156 -7.36 -40.41 -21.82
C GLY A 156 -7.18 -40.56 -23.34
N LYS A 157 -7.23 -41.81 -23.86
CA LYS A 157 -7.10 -42.12 -25.29
C LYS A 157 -8.11 -41.36 -26.17
N THR A 158 -9.29 -41.05 -25.67
CA THR A 158 -10.35 -40.29 -26.35
C THR A 158 -10.21 -38.78 -26.25
N ALA A 159 -9.30 -38.29 -25.41
CA ALA A 159 -9.14 -36.84 -25.16
C ALA A 159 -8.88 -36.00 -26.42
N PRO A 160 -8.03 -36.43 -27.39
CA PRO A 160 -7.81 -35.66 -28.62
C PRO A 160 -9.08 -35.48 -29.44
N LYS A 161 -9.93 -36.52 -29.56
CA LYS A 161 -11.21 -36.46 -30.27
C LYS A 161 -12.19 -35.52 -29.58
N LEU A 162 -12.30 -35.62 -28.24
CA LEU A 162 -13.18 -34.72 -27.45
C LEU A 162 -12.71 -33.27 -27.48
N LYS A 163 -11.41 -33.01 -27.46
CA LYS A 163 -10.85 -31.65 -27.61
C LYS A 163 -11.19 -31.09 -29.00
N ALA A 164 -11.11 -31.88 -30.07
CA ALA A 164 -11.50 -31.43 -31.42
C ALA A 164 -13.00 -31.13 -31.51
N GLU A 165 -13.86 -31.93 -30.87
CA GLU A 165 -15.30 -31.70 -30.77
C GLU A 165 -15.61 -30.45 -29.98
N ALA A 166 -14.97 -30.23 -28.81
CA ALA A 166 -15.13 -29.05 -28.02
C ALA A 166 -14.77 -27.77 -28.80
N ARG A 167 -13.71 -27.76 -29.60
CA ARG A 167 -13.35 -26.64 -30.51
C ARG A 167 -14.44 -26.31 -31.53
N LYS A 168 -15.06 -27.33 -32.14
CA LYS A 168 -16.15 -27.14 -33.09
C LYS A 168 -17.38 -26.55 -32.42
N LEU A 169 -17.73 -26.99 -31.22
CA LEU A 169 -18.85 -26.47 -30.44
C LEU A 169 -18.56 -25.03 -29.97
N MET A 170 -17.33 -24.76 -29.52
CA MET A 170 -16.91 -23.44 -29.07
C MET A 170 -17.10 -22.36 -30.17
N SER A 171 -16.76 -22.66 -31.41
CA SER A 171 -16.94 -21.70 -32.50
C SER A 171 -18.40 -21.31 -32.74
N LYS A 172 -19.37 -22.13 -32.32
CA LYS A 172 -20.80 -21.86 -32.44
C LYS A 172 -21.40 -21.16 -31.22
N CYS A 173 -20.82 -21.35 -30.04
CA CYS A 173 -21.38 -20.83 -28.79
C CYS A 173 -20.52 -19.72 -28.15
N GLN A 174 -19.38 -19.33 -28.72
CA GLN A 174 -18.48 -18.32 -28.16
C GLN A 174 -19.22 -17.01 -27.82
N THR A 175 -20.09 -16.54 -28.69
CA THR A 175 -20.80 -15.28 -28.53
C THR A 175 -22.01 -15.36 -27.56
N ALA A 176 -22.33 -16.55 -27.07
CA ALA A 176 -23.39 -16.72 -26.07
C ALA A 176 -23.03 -16.04 -24.74
N VAL A 177 -21.74 -16.06 -24.37
CA VAL A 177 -21.22 -15.53 -23.11
C VAL A 177 -20.43 -14.24 -23.40
N PRO A 178 -20.66 -13.16 -22.66
CA PRO A 178 -19.98 -11.88 -22.89
C PRO A 178 -18.49 -11.91 -22.52
N ALA A 179 -18.08 -12.75 -21.57
CA ALA A 179 -16.70 -12.88 -21.12
C ALA A 179 -16.32 -14.33 -20.87
N TRP A 180 -15.12 -14.71 -21.30
CA TRP A 180 -14.51 -16.02 -21.07
C TRP A 180 -13.24 -15.83 -20.25
N ILE A 181 -13.18 -16.46 -19.07
CA ILE A 181 -12.01 -16.45 -18.19
C ILE A 181 -11.48 -17.88 -18.15
N MET A 182 -10.26 -18.08 -18.58
CA MET A 182 -9.65 -19.41 -18.60
C MET A 182 -8.13 -19.32 -18.62
N PRO A 183 -7.41 -20.34 -18.10
CA PRO A 183 -5.96 -20.44 -18.26
C PRO A 183 -5.58 -20.48 -19.74
N ILE A 184 -4.42 -19.92 -20.08
CA ILE A 184 -3.93 -19.82 -21.48
C ILE A 184 -3.88 -21.18 -22.17
N ASN A 185 -3.38 -22.22 -21.47
CA ASN A 185 -3.34 -23.58 -22.02
C ASN A 185 -4.74 -24.12 -22.36
N LYS A 186 -5.75 -23.79 -21.55
CA LYS A 186 -7.14 -24.19 -21.83
C LYS A 186 -7.74 -23.39 -22.99
N ALA A 187 -7.39 -22.12 -23.10
CA ALA A 187 -7.77 -21.32 -24.27
C ALA A 187 -7.19 -21.90 -25.56
N LEU A 188 -5.91 -22.24 -25.60
CA LEU A 188 -5.26 -22.87 -26.74
C LEU A 188 -5.84 -24.27 -27.07
N GLU A 189 -6.28 -25.01 -26.07
CA GLU A 189 -6.95 -26.31 -26.28
C GLU A 189 -8.37 -26.18 -26.81
N SER A 190 -9.11 -25.14 -26.41
CA SER A 190 -10.56 -24.99 -26.65
C SER A 190 -10.89 -24.08 -27.83
N LEU A 191 -10.00 -23.16 -28.20
CA LEU A 191 -10.22 -22.14 -29.21
C LEU A 191 -9.40 -22.45 -30.48
N ASN A 192 -9.95 -22.02 -31.63
CA ASN A 192 -9.22 -22.05 -32.89
C ASN A 192 -8.84 -20.62 -33.30
N PRO A 193 -7.54 -20.26 -33.28
CA PRO A 193 -7.11 -18.89 -33.59
C PRO A 193 -7.51 -18.38 -34.98
N LYS A 194 -7.78 -19.29 -35.92
CA LYS A 194 -8.22 -18.92 -37.28
C LYS A 194 -9.70 -18.51 -37.33
N VAL A 195 -10.53 -19.01 -36.41
CA VAL A 195 -11.98 -18.87 -36.42
C VAL A 195 -12.48 -18.01 -35.27
N ASN A 196 -11.98 -18.27 -34.07
CA ASN A 196 -12.41 -17.56 -32.88
C ASN A 196 -11.79 -16.17 -32.83
N ARG A 197 -12.62 -15.16 -32.73
CA ARG A 197 -12.21 -13.74 -32.59
C ARG A 197 -12.93 -13.12 -31.42
N PHE A 198 -12.22 -12.27 -30.69
CA PHE A 198 -12.73 -11.52 -29.55
C PHE A 198 -12.54 -10.02 -29.80
N ASP A 199 -13.43 -9.20 -29.28
CA ASP A 199 -13.28 -7.75 -29.34
C ASP A 199 -12.10 -7.30 -28.50
N ILE A 200 -11.95 -7.87 -27.31
CA ILE A 200 -10.85 -7.59 -26.37
C ILE A 200 -10.28 -8.91 -25.85
N VAL A 201 -8.97 -9.06 -25.89
CA VAL A 201 -8.24 -10.12 -25.19
C VAL A 201 -7.39 -9.45 -24.11
N ILE A 202 -7.56 -9.91 -22.87
CA ILE A 202 -6.77 -9.48 -21.70
C ILE A 202 -5.91 -10.67 -21.29
N ILE A 203 -4.60 -10.49 -21.26
CA ILE A 203 -3.65 -11.48 -20.73
C ILE A 203 -3.11 -10.93 -19.44
N ASP A 204 -3.47 -11.55 -18.33
CA ASP A 204 -2.92 -11.25 -17.01
C ASP A 204 -1.69 -12.11 -16.75
N GLU A 205 -0.77 -11.65 -15.90
CA GLU A 205 0.51 -12.32 -15.62
C GLU A 205 1.31 -12.66 -16.90
N ALA A 206 1.28 -11.74 -17.87
CA ALA A 206 1.89 -11.96 -19.18
C ALA A 206 3.41 -12.13 -19.12
N SER A 207 4.06 -11.65 -18.07
CA SER A 207 5.49 -11.86 -17.80
C SER A 207 5.86 -13.31 -17.51
N GLN A 208 4.87 -14.17 -17.16
CA GLN A 208 5.05 -15.61 -16.96
C GLN A 208 4.70 -16.44 -18.23
N SER A 209 4.08 -15.81 -19.21
CA SER A 209 3.56 -16.50 -20.39
C SER A 209 4.63 -16.60 -21.46
N ASP A 210 4.90 -17.81 -21.92
CA ASP A 210 5.88 -18.08 -22.98
C ASP A 210 5.33 -17.80 -24.39
N ILE A 211 6.17 -18.00 -25.38
CA ILE A 211 5.88 -17.78 -26.80
C ILE A 211 4.66 -18.57 -27.32
N SER A 212 4.26 -19.68 -26.68
CA SER A 212 3.08 -20.46 -27.10
C SER A 212 1.79 -19.63 -27.02
N SER A 213 1.79 -18.61 -26.18
CA SER A 213 0.67 -17.70 -25.95
C SER A 213 0.43 -16.70 -27.11
N LEU A 214 1.34 -16.58 -28.09
CA LEU A 214 1.18 -15.70 -29.24
C LEU A 214 -0.12 -15.96 -30.03
N ALA A 215 -0.55 -17.22 -30.09
CA ALA A 215 -1.79 -17.58 -30.75
C ALA A 215 -3.03 -16.92 -30.11
N ILE A 216 -2.99 -16.63 -28.82
CA ILE A 216 -4.05 -15.95 -28.08
C ILE A 216 -4.10 -14.46 -28.47
N LEU A 217 -2.95 -13.80 -28.62
CA LEU A 217 -2.88 -12.41 -29.06
C LEU A 217 -3.55 -12.23 -30.43
N TYR A 218 -3.33 -13.18 -31.34
CA TYR A 218 -3.91 -13.13 -32.68
C TYR A 218 -5.44 -13.17 -32.68
N MET A 219 -6.09 -13.69 -31.64
CA MET A 219 -7.54 -13.76 -31.54
C MET A 219 -8.22 -12.45 -31.15
N GLY A 220 -7.49 -11.48 -30.60
CA GLY A 220 -8.03 -10.20 -30.13
C GLY A 220 -8.00 -9.11 -31.20
N ARG A 221 -9.07 -8.29 -31.28
CA ARG A 221 -9.06 -7.02 -32.04
C ARG A 221 -8.33 -5.91 -31.27
N LYS A 222 -8.50 -5.90 -29.95
CA LYS A 222 -7.77 -5.07 -28.99
C LYS A 222 -7.10 -5.97 -27.96
N LEU A 223 -5.91 -5.58 -27.55
CA LEU A 223 -5.10 -6.36 -26.62
C LEU A 223 -4.82 -5.51 -25.38
N ILE A 224 -4.98 -6.12 -24.21
CA ILE A 224 -4.52 -5.58 -22.93
C ILE A 224 -3.59 -6.62 -22.35
N ILE A 225 -2.31 -6.26 -22.19
CA ILE A 225 -1.27 -7.16 -21.70
C ILE A 225 -0.83 -6.62 -20.35
N VAL A 226 -1.13 -7.37 -19.31
CA VAL A 226 -0.82 -7.04 -17.91
C VAL A 226 0.31 -7.95 -17.45
N GLY A 227 1.37 -7.37 -16.92
CA GLY A 227 2.53 -8.12 -16.46
C GLY A 227 3.54 -7.21 -15.76
N ASP A 228 4.59 -7.81 -15.25
CA ASP A 228 5.66 -7.13 -14.53
C ASP A 228 7.00 -7.79 -14.88
N ASP A 229 7.85 -7.08 -15.58
CA ASP A 229 9.18 -7.54 -15.98
C ASP A 229 10.16 -7.68 -14.79
N LYS A 230 9.82 -7.12 -13.65
CA LYS A 230 10.57 -7.23 -12.39
C LYS A 230 10.17 -8.45 -11.56
N GLN A 231 9.17 -9.21 -12.00
CA GLN A 231 8.78 -10.48 -11.39
C GLN A 231 9.34 -11.68 -12.17
N VAL A 232 9.07 -12.89 -11.66
CA VAL A 232 9.66 -14.13 -12.23
C VAL A 232 9.23 -14.29 -13.69
N SER A 233 10.22 -14.53 -14.56
CA SER A 233 10.03 -14.79 -16.00
C SER A 233 9.75 -16.29 -16.26
N PRO A 234 9.29 -16.67 -17.48
CA PRO A 234 9.04 -18.06 -17.82
C PRO A 234 10.27 -18.93 -17.56
N MET A 235 10.07 -20.02 -16.83
CA MET A 235 11.12 -21.02 -16.67
C MET A 235 11.05 -21.97 -17.86
N ALA A 236 12.13 -22.07 -18.63
CA ALA A 236 12.24 -23.00 -19.79
C ALA A 236 12.34 -24.47 -19.36
N VAL A 237 11.55 -24.88 -18.35
CA VAL A 237 11.59 -26.24 -17.82
C VAL A 237 10.97 -27.20 -18.83
N GLY A 238 11.76 -28.21 -19.22
CA GLY A 238 11.31 -29.25 -20.19
C GLY A 238 11.32 -28.80 -21.65
N VAL A 239 11.85 -27.59 -21.96
CA VAL A 239 12.01 -27.09 -23.33
C VAL A 239 13.44 -27.41 -23.82
N ASP A 240 13.54 -28.01 -24.98
CA ASP A 240 14.82 -28.17 -25.68
C ASP A 240 15.21 -26.81 -26.31
N VAL A 241 16.03 -26.08 -25.57
CA VAL A 241 16.46 -24.72 -25.96
C VAL A 241 17.23 -24.74 -27.28
N ALA A 242 18.11 -25.71 -27.46
CA ALA A 242 18.93 -25.83 -28.69
C ALA A 242 18.04 -26.05 -29.92
N LYS A 243 17.02 -26.90 -29.80
CA LYS A 243 16.06 -27.13 -30.87
C LYS A 243 15.24 -25.87 -31.15
N MET A 244 14.85 -25.13 -30.11
CA MET A 244 14.10 -23.88 -30.27
C MET A 244 14.93 -22.82 -30.97
N ASP A 245 16.18 -22.64 -30.59
CA ASP A 245 17.12 -21.72 -31.23
C ASP A 245 17.36 -22.08 -32.71
N SER A 246 17.47 -23.37 -33.02
CA SER A 246 17.60 -23.82 -34.40
C SER A 246 16.35 -23.52 -35.25
N LEU A 247 15.15 -23.63 -34.66
CA LEU A 247 13.89 -23.27 -35.31
C LEU A 247 13.78 -21.74 -35.51
N GLU A 248 14.19 -20.96 -34.54
CA GLU A 248 14.25 -19.48 -34.67
C GLU A 248 15.16 -19.10 -35.84
N GLN A 249 16.37 -19.62 -35.89
CA GLN A 249 17.31 -19.35 -36.97
C GLN A 249 16.77 -19.76 -38.34
N MET A 250 16.14 -20.92 -38.45
CA MET A 250 15.64 -21.47 -39.73
C MET A 250 14.40 -20.71 -40.24
N TYR A 251 13.49 -20.38 -39.36
CA TYR A 251 12.16 -19.88 -39.74
C TYR A 251 11.94 -18.39 -39.54
N LEU A 252 12.59 -17.76 -38.56
CA LEU A 252 12.30 -16.39 -38.14
C LEU A 252 13.40 -15.40 -38.46
N ARG A 253 14.69 -15.78 -38.31
CA ARG A 253 15.82 -14.88 -38.49
C ARG A 253 15.87 -14.28 -39.90
N GLY A 254 15.94 -12.97 -39.97
CA GLY A 254 15.92 -12.25 -41.24
C GLY A 254 14.56 -12.12 -41.94
N LYS A 255 13.50 -12.73 -41.37
CA LYS A 255 12.13 -12.65 -41.92
C LYS A 255 11.20 -11.77 -41.11
N ILE A 256 11.44 -11.71 -39.80
CA ILE A 256 10.65 -10.86 -38.89
C ILE A 256 11.58 -9.99 -38.03
N PRO A 257 11.13 -8.77 -37.63
CA PRO A 257 11.86 -7.96 -36.67
C PRO A 257 11.99 -8.68 -35.31
N ASN A 258 13.11 -8.44 -34.64
CA ASN A 258 13.36 -8.96 -33.28
C ASN A 258 13.20 -10.48 -33.15
N ALA A 259 13.57 -11.25 -34.19
CA ALA A 259 13.45 -12.71 -34.23
C ALA A 259 14.06 -13.41 -32.99
N GLN A 260 15.15 -12.85 -32.45
CA GLN A 260 15.85 -13.34 -31.25
C GLN A 260 15.02 -13.34 -29.97
N LEU A 261 13.92 -12.57 -29.91
CA LEU A 261 13.00 -12.55 -28.76
C LEU A 261 12.05 -13.76 -28.72
N TYR A 262 11.94 -14.51 -29.85
CA TYR A 262 11.05 -15.67 -29.92
C TYR A 262 11.76 -16.93 -29.42
N ASN A 263 12.25 -16.89 -28.18
CA ASN A 263 12.95 -17.98 -27.51
C ASN A 263 12.18 -18.49 -26.28
N ALA A 264 12.72 -19.53 -25.62
CA ALA A 264 12.04 -20.17 -24.49
C ALA A 264 11.98 -19.32 -23.20
N LYS A 265 12.79 -18.27 -23.08
CA LYS A 265 12.93 -17.46 -21.88
C LYS A 265 12.22 -16.11 -21.96
N THR A 266 11.89 -15.66 -23.17
CA THR A 266 11.24 -14.38 -23.38
C THR A 266 9.73 -14.51 -23.16
N SER A 267 9.16 -13.63 -22.37
CA SER A 267 7.74 -13.60 -22.09
C SER A 267 6.95 -12.87 -23.18
N ILE A 268 5.65 -13.10 -23.21
CA ILE A 268 4.73 -12.31 -24.05
C ILE A 268 4.76 -10.82 -23.68
N TYR A 269 4.97 -10.51 -22.40
CA TYR A 269 5.13 -9.13 -21.95
C TYR A 269 6.36 -8.47 -22.58
N ASP A 270 7.50 -9.14 -22.58
CA ASP A 270 8.74 -8.63 -23.17
C ASP A 270 8.58 -8.40 -24.67
N ILE A 271 7.93 -9.33 -25.38
CA ILE A 271 7.64 -9.17 -26.81
C ILE A 271 6.72 -7.98 -27.04
N ALA A 272 5.67 -7.84 -26.26
CA ALA A 272 4.73 -6.74 -26.36
C ALA A 272 5.38 -5.37 -26.07
N ALA A 273 6.26 -5.29 -25.10
CA ALA A 273 7.00 -4.09 -24.73
C ALA A 273 7.89 -3.53 -25.85
N THR A 274 8.28 -4.37 -26.83
CA THR A 274 9.00 -3.89 -28.03
C THR A 274 8.13 -3.08 -28.98
N THR A 275 6.82 -3.25 -28.92
CA THR A 275 5.86 -2.60 -29.82
C THR A 275 5.00 -1.55 -29.09
N PHE A 276 4.62 -1.83 -27.85
CA PHE A 276 3.78 -0.97 -27.02
C PHE A 276 4.60 -0.36 -25.90
N LYS A 277 4.45 0.95 -25.66
CA LYS A 277 5.06 1.59 -24.51
C LYS A 277 4.35 1.11 -23.23
N PRO A 278 5.05 0.46 -22.28
CA PRO A 278 4.45 0.06 -21.03
C PRO A 278 3.91 1.27 -20.24
N LEU A 279 2.76 1.09 -19.62
CA LEU A 279 2.21 2.00 -18.62
C LEU A 279 2.43 1.38 -17.25
N MET A 280 3.25 2.02 -16.41
CA MET A 280 3.50 1.56 -15.06
C MET A 280 2.39 2.03 -14.11
N LEU A 281 1.88 1.11 -13.28
CA LEU A 281 1.00 1.42 -12.17
C LEU A 281 1.85 1.69 -10.94
N HIS A 282 1.76 2.89 -10.42
CA HIS A 282 2.60 3.33 -9.30
C HIS A 282 1.98 3.07 -7.93
N GLU A 283 0.68 2.82 -7.86
CA GLU A 283 -0.04 2.68 -6.59
C GLU A 283 -0.08 1.22 -6.14
N HIS A 284 0.25 0.99 -4.86
CA HIS A 284 0.31 -0.34 -4.25
C HIS A 284 -0.60 -0.43 -3.03
N PHE A 285 -1.51 -1.41 -3.04
CA PHE A 285 -2.56 -1.57 -2.03
C PHE A 285 -2.42 -2.84 -1.18
N ARG A 286 -1.43 -3.70 -1.47
CA ARG A 286 -1.31 -5.02 -0.84
C ARG A 286 -0.54 -4.98 0.47
N CYS A 287 0.73 -4.61 0.40
CA CYS A 287 1.65 -4.66 1.52
C CYS A 287 1.60 -3.35 2.31
N VAL A 288 1.93 -3.43 3.60
CA VAL A 288 2.26 -2.23 4.38
C VAL A 288 3.56 -1.60 3.85
N PRO A 289 3.77 -0.29 4.06
CA PRO A 289 4.89 0.45 3.48
C PRO A 289 6.26 -0.18 3.73
N GLU A 290 6.52 -0.62 4.95
CA GLU A 290 7.79 -1.21 5.36
C GLU A 290 8.12 -2.51 4.61
N ILE A 291 7.12 -3.25 4.16
CA ILE A 291 7.34 -4.48 3.39
C ILE A 291 7.64 -4.16 1.93
N ILE A 292 6.79 -3.33 1.29
CA ILE A 292 6.97 -3.02 -0.12
C ILE A 292 8.19 -2.12 -0.37
N GLY A 293 8.68 -1.40 0.64
CA GLY A 293 9.85 -0.54 0.56
C GLY A 293 11.10 -1.26 0.07
N PHE A 294 11.32 -2.53 0.49
CA PHE A 294 12.43 -3.33 -0.04
C PHE A 294 12.31 -3.57 -1.56
N SER A 295 11.14 -3.99 -2.01
CA SER A 295 10.87 -4.21 -3.44
C SER A 295 11.00 -2.92 -4.24
N ASN A 296 10.53 -1.82 -3.67
CA ASN A 296 10.59 -0.49 -4.27
C ASN A 296 12.06 -0.05 -4.48
N MET A 297 12.90 -0.22 -3.46
CA MET A 297 14.34 0.02 -3.54
C MET A 297 15.03 -0.94 -4.54
N LEU A 298 14.68 -2.24 -4.49
CA LEU A 298 15.40 -3.26 -5.23
C LEU A 298 15.10 -3.24 -6.74
N SER A 299 13.86 -2.94 -7.13
CA SER A 299 13.34 -3.23 -8.47
C SER A 299 12.57 -2.10 -9.14
N TYR A 300 12.08 -1.12 -8.38
CA TYR A 300 11.17 -0.08 -8.92
C TYR A 300 11.66 1.35 -8.74
N ASP A 301 12.93 1.53 -8.37
CA ASP A 301 13.58 2.85 -8.26
C ASP A 301 12.76 3.86 -7.44
N TYR A 302 12.13 3.39 -6.35
CA TYR A 302 11.24 4.14 -5.46
C TYR A 302 10.01 4.77 -6.13
N GLN A 303 9.57 4.23 -7.27
CA GLN A 303 8.40 4.74 -8.00
C GLN A 303 7.06 4.21 -7.47
N ILE A 304 7.08 3.14 -6.66
CA ILE A 304 5.87 2.56 -6.07
C ILE A 304 5.42 3.40 -4.87
N LYS A 305 4.16 3.80 -4.88
CA LYS A 305 3.51 4.54 -3.79
C LYS A 305 2.65 3.58 -2.97
N PRO A 306 3.05 3.23 -1.75
CA PRO A 306 2.22 2.42 -0.89
C PRO A 306 1.01 3.25 -0.43
N LEU A 307 -0.19 2.80 -0.77
CA LEU A 307 -1.45 3.45 -0.35
C LEU A 307 -2.10 2.74 0.84
N ARG A 308 -1.54 1.61 1.25
CA ARG A 308 -1.96 0.94 2.46
C ARG A 308 -1.23 1.55 3.65
N GLU A 309 -1.98 2.05 4.62
CA GLU A 309 -1.40 2.64 5.84
C GLU A 309 -0.77 1.56 6.74
N ALA A 310 0.36 1.87 7.36
CA ALA A 310 1.01 1.00 8.34
C ALA A 310 0.07 0.67 9.51
N SER A 311 -0.75 1.63 9.94
CA SER A 311 -1.77 1.48 10.98
C SER A 311 -2.89 0.50 10.64
N SER A 312 -3.01 0.07 9.38
CA SER A 312 -4.00 -0.93 8.95
C SER A 312 -3.68 -2.35 9.41
N SER A 313 -2.49 -2.59 9.92
CA SER A 313 -2.05 -3.86 10.50
C SER A 313 -1.74 -3.72 12.00
N ASN A 314 -2.17 -4.72 12.79
CA ASN A 314 -1.83 -4.80 14.21
C ASN A 314 -0.50 -5.54 14.44
N LEU A 315 0.10 -6.11 13.38
CA LEU A 315 1.31 -6.92 13.48
C LEU A 315 2.54 -6.03 13.38
N LEU A 316 3.10 -5.67 14.52
CA LEU A 316 4.30 -4.85 14.62
C LEU A 316 5.44 -5.61 15.30
N PRO A 317 6.69 -5.45 14.85
CA PRO A 317 7.09 -4.72 13.65
C PRO A 317 6.65 -5.44 12.36
N ALA A 318 6.45 -4.67 11.26
CA ALA A 318 6.01 -5.24 9.99
C ALA A 318 7.11 -6.09 9.30
N VAL A 319 8.38 -5.79 9.55
CA VAL A 319 9.53 -6.57 9.07
C VAL A 319 10.35 -7.02 10.27
N ILE A 320 10.60 -8.32 10.35
CA ILE A 320 11.35 -8.93 11.47
C ILE A 320 12.57 -9.64 10.91
N ASN A 321 13.73 -9.25 11.40
CA ASN A 321 15.01 -9.92 11.13
C ASN A 321 15.27 -10.95 12.23
N TYR A 322 15.21 -12.24 11.88
CA TYR A 322 15.40 -13.34 12.84
C TYR A 322 16.57 -14.23 12.47
N ARG A 323 17.65 -14.16 13.26
CA ARG A 323 18.84 -14.98 13.06
C ARG A 323 18.75 -16.29 13.83
N VAL A 324 19.06 -17.39 13.15
CA VAL A 324 19.19 -18.73 13.73
C VAL A 324 20.67 -19.03 13.93
N ASP A 325 21.19 -18.82 15.12
CA ASP A 325 22.63 -18.92 15.42
C ASP A 325 23.22 -20.30 15.16
N ALA A 326 22.45 -21.36 15.41
CA ALA A 326 22.85 -22.75 15.16
C ALA A 326 22.56 -23.21 13.72
N GLY A 327 22.14 -22.28 12.84
CA GLY A 327 21.76 -22.61 11.48
C GLY A 327 22.96 -23.00 10.63
N GLN A 328 22.90 -24.18 10.05
CA GLN A 328 23.93 -24.68 9.14
C GLN A 328 23.28 -25.32 7.92
N ARG A 329 23.73 -24.89 6.76
CA ARG A 329 23.30 -25.45 5.48
C ARG A 329 24.01 -26.78 5.21
N ASP A 330 23.26 -27.83 4.89
CA ASP A 330 23.82 -29.06 4.33
C ASP A 330 24.33 -28.78 2.88
N GLY A 331 25.62 -29.05 2.67
CA GLY A 331 26.30 -28.76 1.40
C GLY A 331 25.76 -29.55 0.19
N LYS A 332 25.18 -30.73 0.39
CA LYS A 332 24.64 -31.56 -0.69
C LYS A 332 23.20 -31.22 -1.07
N ASN A 333 22.33 -31.02 -0.09
CA ASN A 333 20.89 -30.98 -0.30
C ASN A 333 20.33 -29.56 -0.26
N LYS A 334 21.15 -28.52 -0.06
CA LYS A 334 20.72 -27.12 0.04
C LYS A 334 19.62 -26.91 1.08
N VAL A 335 19.68 -27.62 2.19
CA VAL A 335 18.73 -27.52 3.31
C VAL A 335 19.43 -26.98 4.55
N ASN A 336 18.70 -26.20 5.34
CA ASN A 336 19.10 -25.71 6.63
C ASN A 336 18.04 -26.18 7.66
N GLN A 337 18.29 -27.31 8.28
CA GLN A 337 17.31 -27.94 9.16
C GLN A 337 17.02 -27.13 10.43
N PRO A 338 18.00 -26.50 11.12
CA PRO A 338 17.70 -25.61 12.23
C PRO A 338 16.81 -24.43 11.84
N GLU A 339 17.05 -23.84 10.66
CA GLU A 339 16.23 -22.73 10.14
C GLU A 339 14.79 -23.20 9.84
N ALA A 340 14.62 -24.39 9.24
CA ALA A 340 13.30 -24.96 9.00
C ALA A 340 12.52 -25.19 10.30
N LYS A 341 13.16 -25.74 11.33
CA LYS A 341 12.53 -25.94 12.64
C LYS A 341 12.19 -24.60 13.32
N ALA A 342 13.08 -23.61 13.23
CA ALA A 342 12.85 -22.28 13.79
C ALA A 342 11.62 -21.62 13.15
N ILE A 343 11.48 -21.69 11.82
CA ILE A 343 10.31 -21.15 11.10
C ILE A 343 9.01 -21.78 11.60
N VAL A 344 8.97 -23.11 11.72
CA VAL A 344 7.75 -23.79 12.17
C VAL A 344 7.44 -23.48 13.64
N ALA A 345 8.46 -23.39 14.50
CA ALA A 345 8.29 -22.99 15.90
C ALA A 345 7.77 -21.54 16.03
N LEU A 346 8.35 -20.61 15.26
CA LEU A 346 7.90 -19.20 15.20
C LEU A 346 6.47 -19.09 14.68
N MET A 347 6.14 -19.81 13.61
CA MET A 347 4.77 -19.83 13.06
C MET A 347 3.77 -20.32 14.10
N ARG A 348 4.07 -21.40 14.83
CA ARG A 348 3.21 -21.88 15.92
C ARG A 348 3.06 -20.85 17.04
N ALA A 349 4.17 -20.25 17.47
CA ALA A 349 4.14 -19.20 18.48
C ALA A 349 3.27 -18.00 18.04
N CYS A 350 3.36 -17.58 16.77
CA CYS A 350 2.47 -16.57 16.22
C CYS A 350 1.00 -17.01 16.27
N MET A 351 0.70 -18.25 15.91
CA MET A 351 -0.67 -18.77 15.87
C MET A 351 -1.35 -18.82 17.27
N GLU A 352 -0.56 -18.86 18.33
CA GLU A 352 -1.02 -18.84 19.72
C GLU A 352 -1.35 -17.42 20.23
N GLN A 353 -0.94 -16.37 19.51
CA GLN A 353 -1.18 -14.99 19.92
C GLN A 353 -2.48 -14.44 19.31
N PRO A 354 -3.27 -13.67 20.06
CA PRO A 354 -4.55 -13.13 19.61
C PRO A 354 -4.43 -12.19 18.41
N GLU A 355 -3.29 -11.48 18.24
CA GLU A 355 -3.05 -10.57 17.12
C GLU A 355 -3.02 -11.28 15.77
N TYR A 356 -2.74 -12.59 15.78
CA TYR A 356 -2.72 -13.42 14.57
C TYR A 356 -4.02 -14.21 14.35
N GLU A 357 -5.07 -13.91 15.10
CA GLU A 357 -6.36 -14.57 14.86
C GLU A 357 -6.86 -14.29 13.44
N GLY A 358 -7.28 -15.35 12.73
CA GLY A 358 -7.77 -15.26 11.35
C GLY A 358 -6.70 -14.93 10.29
N LYS A 359 -5.43 -14.76 10.66
CA LYS A 359 -4.34 -14.47 9.71
C LYS A 359 -3.90 -15.71 8.94
N SER A 360 -3.58 -15.51 7.67
CA SER A 360 -3.01 -16.51 6.78
C SER A 360 -1.48 -16.50 6.82
N PHE A 361 -0.86 -17.67 6.62
CA PHE A 361 0.58 -17.83 6.73
C PHE A 361 1.19 -18.40 5.46
N GLY A 362 2.41 -17.99 5.14
CA GLY A 362 3.19 -18.55 4.06
C GLY A 362 4.66 -18.72 4.42
N VAL A 363 5.32 -19.67 3.77
CA VAL A 363 6.76 -19.86 3.87
C VAL A 363 7.36 -19.89 2.47
N ILE A 364 8.36 -19.04 2.23
CA ILE A 364 9.04 -18.97 0.94
C ILE A 364 10.52 -19.28 1.13
N SER A 365 11.00 -20.36 0.49
CA SER A 365 12.43 -20.63 0.38
C SER A 365 13.05 -19.84 -0.77
N LEU A 366 14.13 -19.11 -0.47
CA LEU A 366 14.89 -18.36 -1.46
C LEU A 366 15.97 -19.20 -2.17
N LEU A 367 16.27 -20.39 -1.65
CA LEU A 367 17.27 -21.28 -2.20
C LEU A 367 16.79 -22.74 -2.17
N GLY A 368 16.69 -23.35 -3.37
CA GLY A 368 16.35 -24.75 -3.52
C GLY A 368 14.89 -25.11 -3.21
N ASP A 369 14.43 -26.20 -3.77
CA ASP A 369 13.09 -26.72 -3.50
C ASP A 369 13.10 -27.65 -2.28
N GLU A 370 14.23 -28.23 -1.96
CA GLU A 370 14.41 -29.17 -0.85
C GLU A 370 14.12 -28.53 0.50
N GLN A 371 14.46 -27.26 0.65
CA GLN A 371 14.21 -26.52 1.89
C GLN A 371 12.71 -26.35 2.16
N TYR A 372 11.92 -25.89 1.19
CA TYR A 372 10.49 -25.74 1.43
C TYR A 372 9.78 -27.08 1.61
N GLN A 373 10.27 -28.17 0.94
CA GLN A 373 9.74 -29.53 1.14
C GLN A 373 10.03 -30.02 2.57
N LEU A 374 11.23 -29.72 3.11
CA LEU A 374 11.56 -30.00 4.50
C LEU A 374 10.64 -29.21 5.45
N ILE A 375 10.46 -27.90 5.21
CA ILE A 375 9.58 -27.07 6.04
C ILE A 375 8.14 -27.58 5.97
N GLN A 376 7.63 -27.93 4.77
CA GLN A 376 6.29 -28.51 4.62
C GLN A 376 6.13 -29.79 5.47
N LYS A 377 7.12 -30.66 5.46
CA LYS A 377 7.11 -31.90 6.28
C LYS A 377 7.05 -31.58 7.79
N GLU A 378 7.81 -30.58 8.24
CA GLU A 378 7.78 -30.13 9.64
C GLU A 378 6.43 -29.46 10.01
N ILE A 379 5.82 -28.72 9.07
CA ILE A 379 4.46 -28.15 9.22
C ILE A 379 3.44 -29.28 9.37
N ASP A 380 3.46 -30.27 8.46
CA ASP A 380 2.51 -31.39 8.47
C ASP A 380 2.63 -32.27 9.72
N ALA A 381 3.84 -32.34 10.31
CA ALA A 381 4.09 -33.05 11.55
C ALA A 381 3.66 -32.29 12.82
N SER A 382 3.57 -30.94 12.75
CA SER A 382 3.45 -30.08 13.94
C SER A 382 2.13 -29.30 14.00
N ILE A 383 1.44 -29.13 12.89
CA ILE A 383 0.22 -28.31 12.78
C ILE A 383 -0.92 -29.21 12.23
N SER A 384 -2.10 -29.07 12.84
CA SER A 384 -3.23 -29.90 12.42
C SER A 384 -3.71 -29.56 11.01
N PRO A 385 -4.18 -30.54 10.21
CA PRO A 385 -4.71 -30.28 8.86
C PRO A 385 -5.86 -29.25 8.85
N LYS A 386 -6.64 -29.18 9.92
CA LYS A 386 -7.71 -28.19 10.09
C LYS A 386 -7.15 -26.77 10.16
N GLU A 387 -6.10 -26.56 10.94
CA GLU A 387 -5.44 -25.25 11.06
C GLU A 387 -4.73 -24.85 9.77
N ILE A 388 -4.07 -25.81 9.10
CA ILE A 388 -3.45 -25.58 7.78
C ILE A 388 -4.50 -25.02 6.80
N MET A 389 -5.68 -25.63 6.76
CA MET A 389 -6.77 -25.16 5.89
C MET A 389 -7.36 -23.82 6.35
N GLN A 390 -7.64 -23.67 7.63
CA GLN A 390 -8.26 -22.44 8.17
C GLN A 390 -7.37 -21.20 8.00
N ARG A 391 -6.07 -21.38 8.18
CA ARG A 391 -5.08 -20.30 8.06
C ARG A 391 -4.45 -20.22 6.66
N ASN A 392 -4.95 -21.02 5.71
CA ASN A 392 -4.50 -21.04 4.33
C ASN A 392 -2.95 -21.11 4.22
N ILE A 393 -2.35 -22.01 5.00
CA ILE A 393 -0.88 -22.15 5.07
C ILE A 393 -0.38 -22.68 3.73
N LEU A 394 0.61 -21.98 3.15
CA LEU A 394 1.27 -22.37 1.91
C LEU A 394 2.78 -22.36 2.11
N CYS A 395 3.47 -23.39 1.62
CA CYS A 395 4.92 -23.48 1.61
C CYS A 395 5.42 -23.71 0.18
N GLY A 396 6.45 -22.97 -0.25
CA GLY A 396 6.96 -23.07 -1.61
C GLY A 396 8.18 -22.21 -1.87
N ASN A 397 8.51 -22.04 -3.14
CA ASN A 397 9.48 -21.06 -3.61
C ASN A 397 8.78 -19.79 -4.16
N SER A 398 9.54 -18.81 -4.61
CA SER A 398 8.98 -17.56 -5.14
C SER A 398 8.03 -17.77 -6.33
N ALA A 399 8.27 -18.79 -7.17
CA ALA A 399 7.41 -19.08 -8.32
C ALA A 399 6.07 -19.69 -7.88
N ASN A 400 6.05 -20.52 -6.83
CA ASN A 400 4.81 -21.08 -6.28
C ASN A 400 3.89 -20.00 -5.67
N PHE A 401 4.46 -18.89 -5.21
CA PHE A 401 3.73 -17.77 -4.63
C PHE A 401 3.38 -16.68 -5.63
N GLN A 402 3.73 -16.84 -6.90
CA GLN A 402 3.38 -15.84 -7.90
C GLN A 402 1.85 -15.81 -8.11
N GLY A 403 1.25 -14.61 -8.01
CA GLY A 403 -0.21 -14.46 -7.98
C GLY A 403 -0.88 -14.74 -6.63
N ASP A 404 -0.14 -15.27 -5.65
CA ASP A 404 -0.65 -15.60 -4.30
C ASP A 404 -0.10 -14.62 -3.25
N GLU A 405 -0.73 -14.54 -2.08
CA GLU A 405 -0.33 -13.65 -0.98
C GLU A 405 -0.77 -14.22 0.36
N ARG A 406 -0.10 -13.84 1.47
CA ARG A 406 -0.50 -14.18 2.85
C ARG A 406 -0.33 -12.97 3.74
N ASP A 407 -1.06 -12.96 4.84
CA ASP A 407 -0.92 -11.89 5.83
C ASP A 407 0.48 -11.90 6.44
N VAL A 408 1.01 -13.09 6.74
CA VAL A 408 2.33 -13.29 7.31
C VAL A 408 3.16 -14.21 6.43
N ILE A 409 4.36 -13.78 6.04
CA ILE A 409 5.32 -14.58 5.26
C ILE A 409 6.60 -14.78 6.07
N PHE A 410 7.08 -16.02 6.10
CA PHE A 410 8.41 -16.39 6.56
C PHE A 410 9.30 -16.65 5.36
N LEU A 411 10.37 -15.87 5.21
CA LEU A 411 11.42 -16.12 4.22
C LEU A 411 12.50 -16.98 4.83
N SER A 412 12.85 -18.09 4.19
CA SER A 412 14.00 -18.92 4.52
C SER A 412 15.15 -18.60 3.57
N LEU A 413 16.26 -18.04 4.07
CA LEU A 413 17.43 -17.72 3.27
C LEU A 413 18.28 -18.97 2.97
N VAL A 414 18.22 -19.97 3.84
CA VAL A 414 18.88 -21.26 3.76
C VAL A 414 20.41 -21.22 3.89
N ASP A 415 21.06 -20.23 3.26
CA ASP A 415 22.52 -20.11 3.29
C ASP A 415 23.05 -19.90 4.71
N SER A 416 24.18 -20.53 4.99
CA SER A 416 24.95 -20.38 6.22
C SER A 416 26.42 -20.27 5.89
N LYS A 417 27.21 -19.79 6.86
CA LYS A 417 28.67 -19.84 6.78
C LYS A 417 29.14 -21.28 6.63
N ASP A 418 30.11 -21.48 5.74
CA ASP A 418 30.79 -22.76 5.60
C ASP A 418 31.83 -22.88 6.72
N ILE A 419 31.72 -23.96 7.51
CA ILE A 419 32.65 -24.22 8.64
C ILE A 419 34.05 -24.53 8.12
N ASP A 420 34.14 -25.20 6.99
CA ASP A 420 35.41 -25.68 6.42
C ASP A 420 36.11 -24.60 5.57
N ASN A 421 35.41 -23.51 5.24
CA ASN A 421 35.94 -22.42 4.43
C ASN A 421 35.64 -21.06 5.10
N PRO A 422 36.48 -20.63 6.07
CA PRO A 422 36.29 -19.38 6.78
C PRO A 422 36.54 -18.17 5.86
N GLY A 423 35.48 -17.49 5.47
CA GLY A 423 35.52 -16.28 4.66
C GLY A 423 34.13 -15.86 4.21
N PRO A 424 33.99 -14.68 3.59
CA PRO A 424 32.71 -14.27 3.05
C PRO A 424 32.23 -15.24 1.96
N LEU A 425 30.93 -15.53 1.97
CA LEU A 425 30.29 -16.37 0.97
C LEU A 425 30.49 -15.83 -0.46
N HIS A 426 30.33 -16.71 -1.42
CA HIS A 426 30.34 -16.31 -2.83
C HIS A 426 29.24 -15.24 -3.05
N LEU A 427 29.64 -14.13 -3.70
CA LEU A 427 28.75 -13.01 -4.00
C LEU A 427 27.51 -13.48 -4.77
N GLN A 428 26.34 -13.25 -4.20
CA GLN A 428 25.06 -13.43 -4.88
C GLN A 428 24.56 -12.06 -5.36
N ASN A 429 24.73 -11.83 -6.67
CA ASN A 429 24.21 -10.63 -7.33
C ASN A 429 22.80 -10.88 -7.89
N TYR A 430 22.36 -10.08 -8.86
CA TYR A 430 21.02 -10.19 -9.44
C TYR A 430 20.79 -11.47 -10.28
N GLY A 431 21.84 -12.20 -10.63
CA GLY A 431 21.78 -13.40 -11.46
C GLY A 431 21.65 -13.12 -12.96
N VAL A 432 21.65 -14.17 -13.76
CA VAL A 432 21.42 -14.07 -15.20
C VAL A 432 19.98 -13.64 -15.43
N ASP A 433 19.77 -12.67 -16.31
CA ASP A 433 18.44 -12.10 -16.64
C ASP A 433 17.70 -11.59 -15.38
N ASP A 434 18.45 -11.06 -14.40
CA ASP A 434 17.90 -10.60 -13.12
C ASP A 434 17.12 -11.65 -12.31
N SER A 435 17.33 -12.92 -12.59
CA SER A 435 16.53 -14.01 -12.01
C SER A 435 16.55 -14.06 -10.48
N THR A 436 17.68 -13.72 -9.85
CA THR A 436 17.78 -13.65 -8.39
C THR A 436 17.03 -12.42 -7.86
N ARG A 437 17.22 -11.24 -8.48
CA ARG A 437 16.49 -10.02 -8.12
C ARG A 437 14.98 -10.24 -8.20
N LYS A 438 14.49 -10.83 -9.27
CA LYS A 438 13.07 -11.15 -9.47
C LYS A 438 12.52 -12.07 -8.38
N ARG A 439 13.28 -13.11 -7.98
CA ARG A 439 12.88 -14.02 -6.89
C ARG A 439 12.73 -13.28 -5.55
N TYR A 440 13.69 -12.43 -5.20
CA TYR A 440 13.64 -11.65 -3.97
C TYR A 440 12.49 -10.64 -3.99
N ASN A 441 12.30 -9.95 -5.10
CA ASN A 441 11.19 -9.02 -5.29
C ASN A 441 9.83 -9.71 -5.09
N VAL A 442 9.60 -10.85 -5.74
CA VAL A 442 8.37 -11.61 -5.58
C VAL A 442 8.21 -12.08 -4.14
N ALA A 443 9.24 -12.69 -3.54
CA ALA A 443 9.15 -13.28 -2.22
C ALA A 443 8.74 -12.25 -1.14
N VAL A 444 9.38 -11.09 -1.13
CA VAL A 444 9.09 -10.02 -0.16
C VAL A 444 7.68 -9.45 -0.36
N SER A 445 7.30 -9.18 -1.61
CA SER A 445 6.00 -8.58 -1.93
C SER A 445 4.79 -9.50 -1.75
N ARG A 446 4.96 -10.73 -1.26
CA ARG A 446 3.86 -11.67 -0.93
C ARG A 446 3.30 -11.50 0.48
N ALA A 447 4.03 -10.84 1.38
CA ALA A 447 3.56 -10.51 2.72
C ALA A 447 2.67 -9.28 2.69
N ARG A 448 1.50 -9.37 3.32
CA ARG A 448 0.57 -8.23 3.43
C ARG A 448 0.85 -7.39 4.67
N ASP A 449 0.92 -8.06 5.82
CA ASP A 449 0.96 -7.44 7.14
C ASP A 449 2.31 -7.58 7.82
N GLN A 450 2.98 -8.73 7.67
CA GLN A 450 4.24 -8.99 8.35
C GLN A 450 5.15 -9.92 7.54
N LEU A 451 6.42 -9.58 7.52
CA LEU A 451 7.50 -10.32 6.87
C LEU A 451 8.55 -10.73 7.90
N TRP A 452 8.77 -12.04 8.06
CA TRP A 452 9.87 -12.60 8.83
C TRP A 452 11.01 -12.99 7.90
N VAL A 453 12.16 -12.37 8.07
CA VAL A 453 13.39 -12.73 7.35
C VAL A 453 14.20 -13.65 8.26
N VAL A 454 14.06 -14.96 8.03
CA VAL A 454 14.74 -15.99 8.84
C VAL A 454 16.02 -16.42 8.14
N HIS A 455 17.15 -16.33 8.84
CA HIS A 455 18.46 -16.56 8.26
C HIS A 455 19.47 -17.07 9.29
N SER A 456 20.60 -17.59 8.79
CA SER A 456 21.71 -18.10 9.62
C SER A 456 23.02 -17.34 9.36
N LEU A 457 22.94 -16.13 8.78
CA LEU A 457 24.08 -15.35 8.32
C LEU A 457 24.37 -14.17 9.23
N ASP A 458 25.66 -13.80 9.30
CA ASP A 458 26.10 -12.52 9.81
C ASP A 458 26.33 -11.58 8.61
N ALA A 459 25.46 -10.56 8.48
CA ALA A 459 25.48 -9.65 7.32
C ALA A 459 26.82 -8.90 7.17
N ALA A 460 27.54 -8.64 8.28
CA ALA A 460 28.80 -7.93 8.27
C ALA A 460 29.99 -8.81 7.86
N ASN A 461 30.01 -10.04 8.37
CA ASN A 461 31.18 -10.93 8.26
C ASN A 461 31.05 -11.98 7.17
N ASP A 462 29.83 -12.46 6.88
CA ASP A 462 29.61 -13.57 5.97
C ASP A 462 29.28 -13.12 4.54
N LEU A 463 28.91 -11.85 4.33
CA LEU A 463 28.44 -11.34 3.05
C LEU A 463 29.29 -10.18 2.51
N LYS A 464 29.51 -10.20 1.21
CA LYS A 464 30.27 -9.15 0.50
C LYS A 464 29.40 -7.91 0.23
N PRO A 465 30.00 -6.72 0.09
CA PRO A 465 29.30 -5.55 -0.40
C PRO A 465 28.64 -5.84 -1.77
N GLY A 466 27.38 -5.40 -1.95
CA GLY A 466 26.60 -5.63 -3.17
C GLY A 466 25.86 -6.97 -3.22
N ASP A 467 26.03 -7.84 -2.22
CA ASP A 467 25.29 -9.10 -2.12
C ASP A 467 23.81 -8.82 -1.86
N ILE A 468 22.92 -9.49 -2.58
CA ILE A 468 21.46 -9.28 -2.45
C ILE A 468 20.94 -9.75 -1.08
N ARG A 469 21.55 -10.79 -0.51
CA ARG A 469 21.24 -11.26 0.86
C ARG A 469 21.57 -10.17 1.87
N LYS A 470 22.74 -9.53 1.72
CA LYS A 470 23.15 -8.40 2.57
C LYS A 470 22.16 -7.25 2.47
N LYS A 471 21.75 -6.87 1.26
CA LYS A 471 20.74 -5.82 1.06
C LYS A 471 19.44 -6.13 1.79
N LEU A 472 18.97 -7.38 1.74
CA LEU A 472 17.74 -7.78 2.44
C LEU A 472 17.92 -7.75 3.96
N LEU A 473 19.04 -8.25 4.49
CA LEU A 473 19.31 -8.28 5.93
C LEU A 473 19.51 -6.88 6.50
N ASP A 474 20.27 -6.01 5.80
CA ASP A 474 20.46 -4.61 6.20
C ASP A 474 19.12 -3.85 6.20
N TYR A 475 18.27 -4.08 5.19
CA TYR A 475 16.93 -3.53 5.15
C TYR A 475 16.05 -4.04 6.29
N ALA A 476 16.03 -5.35 6.53
CA ALA A 476 15.22 -5.96 7.58
C ALA A 476 15.65 -5.55 9.00
N ALA A 477 16.92 -5.18 9.18
CA ALA A 477 17.41 -4.64 10.44
C ALA A 477 16.91 -3.22 10.72
N ASN A 478 16.71 -2.40 9.69
CA ASN A 478 16.19 -1.04 9.82
C ASN A 478 15.44 -0.60 8.54
N PRO A 479 14.17 -0.96 8.38
CA PRO A 479 13.38 -0.66 7.17
C PRO A 479 13.24 0.84 6.87
N HIS A 480 13.25 1.71 7.90
CA HIS A 480 13.07 3.15 7.75
C HIS A 480 14.35 3.92 7.41
N ALA A 481 15.53 3.34 7.64
CA ALA A 481 16.80 4.06 7.41
C ALA A 481 17.02 4.43 5.93
N LEU A 482 16.59 3.59 5.00
CA LEU A 482 16.73 3.82 3.57
C LEU A 482 15.69 4.80 3.03
N GLU A 483 14.47 4.82 3.57
CA GLU A 483 13.46 5.83 3.26
C GLU A 483 13.94 7.22 3.66
N ILE A 484 14.42 7.38 4.89
CA ILE A 484 14.97 8.64 5.41
C ILE A 484 16.16 9.12 4.57
N ALA A 485 17.04 8.21 4.10
CA ALA A 485 18.17 8.56 3.26
C ALA A 485 17.71 9.03 1.86
N HIS A 486 16.74 8.34 1.27
CA HIS A 486 16.18 8.70 -0.04
C HIS A 486 15.39 10.01 0.03
N GLU A 487 14.68 10.25 1.10
CA GLU A 487 13.96 11.49 1.38
C GLU A 487 14.91 12.69 1.45
N LYS A 488 16.04 12.55 2.13
CA LYS A 488 17.09 13.58 2.17
C LYS A 488 17.67 13.89 0.79
N ILE A 489 17.83 12.89 -0.07
CA ILE A 489 18.29 13.05 -1.45
C ILE A 489 17.20 13.71 -2.32
N SER A 490 15.95 13.33 -2.15
CA SER A 490 14.80 13.90 -2.85
C SER A 490 14.54 15.35 -2.43
N ALA A 491 14.68 15.68 -1.15
CA ALA A 491 14.56 17.05 -0.64
C ALA A 491 15.64 18.00 -1.20
N ALA A 492 16.78 17.46 -1.63
CA ALA A 492 17.82 18.25 -2.32
C ALA A 492 17.44 18.61 -3.78
N SER A 493 16.38 18.04 -4.33
CA SER A 493 15.92 18.25 -5.71
C SER A 493 14.63 19.07 -5.83
N GLU A 494 14.36 19.98 -4.88
CA GLU A 494 13.22 20.92 -4.95
C GLU A 494 13.24 21.72 -6.25
N SER A 495 12.07 21.85 -6.87
CA SER A 495 11.94 22.67 -8.07
C SER A 495 12.14 24.15 -7.73
N PRO A 496 12.72 24.97 -8.64
CA PRO A 496 12.85 26.40 -8.43
C PRO A 496 11.52 27.12 -8.15
N PHE A 497 10.42 26.57 -8.67
CA PHE A 497 9.07 27.07 -8.45
C PHE A 497 8.61 26.85 -7.00
N GLU A 498 8.80 25.66 -6.46
CA GLU A 498 8.47 25.36 -5.05
C GLU A 498 9.24 26.26 -4.08
N LYS A 499 10.52 26.50 -4.35
CA LYS A 499 11.34 27.44 -3.57
C LYS A 499 10.80 28.87 -3.61
N ALA A 500 10.43 29.34 -4.80
CA ALA A 500 9.89 30.68 -4.97
C ALA A 500 8.54 30.84 -4.21
N VAL A 501 7.68 29.84 -4.25
CA VAL A 501 6.40 29.84 -3.52
C VAL A 501 6.65 29.79 -2.01
N ALA A 502 7.53 28.92 -1.54
CA ALA A 502 7.87 28.81 -0.12
C ALA A 502 8.43 30.14 0.43
N THR A 503 9.33 30.78 -0.30
CA THR A 503 9.89 32.08 0.08
C THR A 503 8.80 33.15 0.15
N ALA A 504 7.94 33.26 -0.85
CA ALA A 504 6.87 34.26 -0.90
C ALA A 504 5.83 34.08 0.21
N LEU A 505 5.55 32.86 0.65
CA LEU A 505 4.67 32.58 1.78
C LEU A 505 5.35 32.85 3.13
N SER A 506 6.64 32.49 3.24
CA SER A 506 7.43 32.76 4.44
C SER A 506 7.58 34.27 4.70
N ASP A 507 7.81 35.07 3.64
CA ASP A 507 7.89 36.53 3.71
C ASP A 507 6.58 37.19 4.16
N ARG A 508 5.46 36.48 3.96
CA ARG A 508 4.14 36.89 4.46
C ARG A 508 3.84 36.42 5.88
N GLY A 509 4.81 35.80 6.55
CA GLY A 509 4.71 35.36 7.94
C GLY A 509 4.06 34.00 8.14
N TYR A 510 3.88 33.21 7.07
CA TYR A 510 3.40 31.83 7.21
C TYR A 510 4.54 30.92 7.66
N HIS A 511 4.28 30.10 8.66
CA HIS A 511 5.20 29.04 9.06
C HIS A 511 4.95 27.84 8.14
N LEU A 512 5.95 27.48 7.34
CA LEU A 512 5.83 26.42 6.34
C LEU A 512 6.58 25.16 6.78
N VAL A 513 5.92 24.01 6.65
CA VAL A 513 6.58 22.71 6.66
C VAL A 513 6.52 22.18 5.24
N GLN A 514 7.70 21.96 4.67
CA GLN A 514 7.85 21.41 3.33
C GLN A 514 7.76 19.88 3.39
N GLN A 515 7.28 19.27 2.30
CA GLN A 515 7.20 17.83 2.13
C GLN A 515 6.44 17.12 3.27
N TRP A 516 5.26 17.65 3.59
CA TRP A 516 4.41 17.07 4.63
C TRP A 516 3.77 15.77 4.15
N GLU A 517 3.96 14.70 4.91
CA GLU A 517 3.41 13.38 4.58
C GLU A 517 1.96 13.23 5.02
N VAL A 518 1.12 12.75 4.09
CA VAL A 518 -0.26 12.34 4.34
C VAL A 518 -0.47 10.96 3.72
N GLY A 519 -0.27 9.91 4.49
CA GLY A 519 -0.25 8.56 3.98
C GLY A 519 0.90 8.36 2.98
N ALA A 520 0.59 7.91 1.76
CA ALA A 520 1.56 7.75 0.68
C ALA A 520 1.76 9.00 -0.19
N TYR A 521 1.09 10.09 0.13
CA TYR A 521 1.24 11.36 -0.58
C TYR A 521 2.08 12.33 0.23
N ARG A 522 2.89 13.13 -0.47
CA ARG A 522 3.55 14.28 0.09
C ARG A 522 2.88 15.53 -0.42
N LEU A 523 2.55 16.41 0.50
CA LEU A 523 2.18 17.78 0.18
C LEU A 523 3.46 18.60 0.12
N ASP A 524 3.69 19.28 -1.00
CA ASP A 524 4.92 20.05 -1.22
C ASP A 524 5.14 21.10 -0.13
N MET A 525 4.05 21.69 0.36
CA MET A 525 4.07 22.67 1.45
C MET A 525 2.78 22.64 2.26
N VAL A 526 2.90 22.77 3.56
CA VAL A 526 1.78 22.98 4.49
C VAL A 526 2.06 24.22 5.31
N ALA A 527 1.13 25.16 5.30
CA ALA A 527 1.20 26.31 6.18
C ALA A 527 0.68 25.90 7.58
N VAL A 528 1.55 25.95 8.58
CA VAL A 528 1.19 25.65 9.96
C VAL A 528 0.80 26.96 10.64
N CYS A 529 -0.49 27.10 10.95
CA CYS A 529 -0.99 28.24 11.74
C CYS A 529 -0.81 27.94 13.23
N GLY A 530 0.06 28.68 13.90
CA GLY A 530 0.32 28.55 15.33
C GLY A 530 1.76 28.16 15.60
N GLY A 531 2.51 29.12 16.13
CA GLY A 531 3.93 29.01 16.30
C GLY A 531 4.38 27.87 17.20
N LYS A 532 5.61 27.49 16.99
CA LYS A 532 6.49 26.58 17.76
C LYS A 532 5.83 25.26 18.15
N THR A 533 6.12 24.26 17.37
CA THR A 533 6.18 22.89 17.87
C THR A 533 7.18 22.84 19.02
N GLY A 534 6.68 22.59 20.21
CA GLY A 534 7.49 22.20 21.34
C GLY A 534 8.03 20.79 21.14
#